data_9f777d69cec8df22d40a5a4682a0ed6e
#
_entry.id   9f777d69cec8df22d40a5a4682a0ed6e
#
_cell.length_a   1.000
_cell.length_b   1.000
_cell.length_c   1.000
_cell.angle_alpha   90.00
_cell.angle_beta   90.00
_cell.angle_gamma   90.00
#
_symmetry.space_group_name_H-M   'P 1'
#
loop_
_entity.id
_entity.type
_entity.pdbx_description
1 polymer ?
#
loop_
_entity_poly.entity_id
_entity_poly.type
_entity_poly.pdbx_seq_one_letter_code
_entity_poly.pdbx_strand_id
1 'polypeptide(L)'
;FFGSDKIILGQTIVKDESYAFNDPRIENFGIYIVSKKDEFGDNKLDIVKDSWLEHSFKHGILDMYLIKDLTKFYPLENNLHFLNAIDFKKGCYVGQELTARMKLRNKIPRTVIPFILDTKNNTDLNKLEIFENDNNVGEIIFQKGKYIFGHITLRKLSNKISSNMEFFAGDQKLRINEQNWIVF
;
A
#
# COMPACT_ATOMS: atom_id res chain seq x y z
N PHE A 1 5.76 25.02 -13.69
CA PHE A 1 5.95 24.42 -15.02
C PHE A 1 4.62 24.06 -15.69
N PHE A 2 3.72 23.37 -15.01
CA PHE A 2 2.37 23.03 -15.49
C PHE A 2 1.30 24.09 -15.13
N GLY A 3 1.66 25.20 -14.52
CA GLY A 3 0.78 26.31 -14.16
C GLY A 3 -0.21 25.95 -13.04
N SER A 4 -1.36 26.61 -13.06
CA SER A 4 -2.47 26.41 -12.12
C SER A 4 -3.46 25.33 -12.58
N ASP A 5 -3.12 24.59 -13.65
CA ASP A 5 -4.01 23.58 -14.19
C ASP A 5 -4.25 22.46 -13.19
N LYS A 6 -5.51 22.24 -12.85
CA LYS A 6 -5.89 21.14 -11.97
C LYS A 6 -5.76 19.83 -12.73
N ILE A 7 -4.83 18.98 -12.32
CA ILE A 7 -4.67 17.65 -12.90
C ILE A 7 -5.77 16.74 -12.31
N ILE A 8 -6.65 16.26 -13.17
CA ILE A 8 -7.75 15.37 -12.77
C ILE A 8 -7.26 13.91 -12.83
N LEU A 9 -7.74 13.07 -11.92
CA LEU A 9 -7.40 11.65 -11.91
C LEU A 9 -7.73 11.00 -13.27
N GLY A 10 -6.78 10.26 -13.84
CA GLY A 10 -6.91 9.63 -15.15
C GLY A 10 -6.57 10.54 -16.34
N GLN A 11 -6.25 11.81 -16.12
CA GLN A 11 -5.76 12.71 -17.16
C GLN A 11 -4.24 12.86 -17.09
N THR A 12 -3.63 13.04 -18.26
CA THR A 12 -2.22 13.38 -18.41
C THR A 12 -2.12 14.73 -19.10
N ILE A 13 -1.42 15.67 -18.49
CA ILE A 13 -1.06 16.95 -19.13
C ILE A 13 0.27 16.75 -19.83
N VAL A 14 0.35 17.16 -21.08
CA VAL A 14 1.55 17.11 -21.90
C VAL A 14 2.01 18.54 -22.21
N LYS A 15 3.27 18.83 -21.95
CA LYS A 15 3.89 20.10 -22.28
C LYS A 15 5.37 19.89 -22.60
N ASP A 16 5.82 20.32 -23.78
CA ASP A 16 7.23 20.31 -24.19
C ASP A 16 7.95 18.99 -23.88
N GLU A 17 7.54 17.86 -24.37
CA GLU A 17 8.12 16.53 -24.10
C GLU A 17 8.08 16.09 -22.62
N SER A 18 7.35 16.79 -21.77
CA SER A 18 7.13 16.45 -20.37
C SER A 18 5.68 16.06 -20.11
N TYR A 19 5.48 15.15 -19.19
CA TYR A 19 4.17 14.59 -18.85
C TYR A 19 3.92 14.78 -17.36
N ALA A 20 2.71 15.18 -16.99
CA ALA A 20 2.28 15.22 -15.59
C ALA A 20 0.93 14.54 -15.43
N PHE A 21 0.81 13.69 -14.43
CA PHE A 21 -0.43 12.98 -14.10
C PHE A 21 -0.53 12.70 -12.61
N ASN A 22 -1.75 12.63 -12.10
CA ASN A 22 -1.98 12.18 -10.74
C ASN A 22 -1.64 10.70 -10.58
N ASP A 23 -1.09 10.34 -9.42
CA ASP A 23 -0.93 8.92 -9.07
C ASP A 23 -2.30 8.24 -9.12
N PRO A 24 -2.45 7.19 -9.94
CA PRO A 24 -3.76 6.55 -10.14
C PRO A 24 -4.19 5.67 -8.95
N ARG A 25 -3.30 5.41 -7.98
CA ARG A 25 -3.57 4.48 -6.88
C ARG A 25 -4.66 4.99 -5.96
N ILE A 26 -4.55 6.21 -5.49
CA ILE A 26 -5.55 6.86 -4.64
C ILE A 26 -5.66 8.35 -4.96
N GLU A 27 -6.82 8.92 -4.71
CA GLU A 27 -7.07 10.34 -4.92
C GLU A 27 -6.18 11.21 -4.02
N ASN A 28 -5.65 12.30 -4.58
CA ASN A 28 -4.78 13.27 -3.88
C ASN A 28 -3.49 12.67 -3.29
N PHE A 29 -3.03 11.54 -3.79
CA PHE A 29 -1.79 10.93 -3.31
C PHE A 29 -0.54 11.69 -3.74
N GLY A 30 -0.49 12.15 -4.98
CA GLY A 30 0.63 12.90 -5.53
C GLY A 30 0.57 13.02 -7.04
N ILE A 31 1.53 13.73 -7.59
CA ILE A 31 1.65 13.96 -9.03
C ILE A 31 2.98 13.39 -9.51
N TYR A 32 2.92 12.57 -10.56
CA TYR A 32 4.11 12.17 -11.30
C TYR A 32 4.42 13.20 -12.37
N ILE A 33 5.70 13.56 -12.47
CA ILE A 33 6.23 14.36 -13.56
C ILE A 33 7.34 13.55 -14.22
N VAL A 34 7.21 13.32 -15.52
CA VAL A 34 8.20 12.64 -16.33
C VAL A 34 8.71 13.63 -17.36
N SER A 35 10.01 13.92 -17.33
CA SER A 35 10.67 14.87 -18.24
C SER A 35 11.98 14.29 -18.77
N LYS A 36 12.35 14.64 -20.01
CA LYS A 36 13.64 14.25 -20.61
C LYS A 36 14.80 15.11 -20.10
N LYS A 37 14.51 16.30 -19.57
CA LYS A 37 15.50 17.24 -19.08
C LYS A 37 15.27 17.53 -17.61
N ASP A 38 16.33 17.88 -16.92
CA ASP A 38 16.25 18.48 -15.60
C ASP A 38 15.74 19.93 -15.75
N GLU A 39 14.45 20.06 -16.03
CA GLU A 39 13.80 21.35 -16.29
C GLU A 39 13.46 22.10 -14.99
N PHE A 40 13.75 21.49 -13.85
CA PHE A 40 13.50 22.11 -12.56
C PHE A 40 14.59 23.11 -12.14
N GLY A 41 15.64 23.25 -12.97
CA GLY A 41 16.73 24.24 -12.80
C GLY A 41 17.49 24.01 -11.48
N ASP A 42 18.17 25.09 -11.04
CA ASP A 42 18.88 25.10 -9.74
C ASP A 42 18.00 25.05 -8.52
N ASN A 43 16.67 25.13 -8.66
CA ASN A 43 15.71 24.73 -7.65
C ASN A 43 15.77 23.20 -7.52
N LYS A 44 16.83 22.72 -6.86
CA LYS A 44 16.94 21.32 -6.46
C LYS A 44 15.67 20.99 -5.71
N LEU A 45 14.76 20.29 -6.39
CA LEU A 45 13.77 19.52 -5.69
C LEU A 45 14.57 18.65 -4.74
N ASP A 46 14.42 18.84 -3.44
CA ASP A 46 15.04 17.98 -2.46
C ASP A 46 14.53 16.58 -2.74
N ILE A 47 15.31 15.83 -3.53
CA ILE A 47 14.99 14.44 -3.87
C ILE A 47 15.18 13.62 -2.58
N VAL A 48 14.21 13.67 -1.72
CA VAL A 48 14.22 12.90 -0.50
C VAL A 48 13.50 11.59 -0.81
N LYS A 49 14.26 10.63 -1.34
CA LYS A 49 13.76 9.28 -1.64
C LYS A 49 13.03 8.66 -0.43
N ASP A 50 13.52 8.93 0.76
CA ASP A 50 12.89 8.48 2.00
C ASP A 50 11.56 9.15 2.29
N SER A 51 11.34 10.41 1.87
CA SER A 51 10.07 11.09 2.10
C SER A 51 8.95 10.54 1.22
N TRP A 52 9.25 10.08 -0.01
CA TRP A 52 8.26 9.41 -0.85
C TRP A 52 7.80 8.08 -0.23
N LEU A 53 8.73 7.28 0.26
CA LEU A 53 8.40 6.02 0.94
C LEU A 53 7.60 6.27 2.22
N GLU A 54 8.00 7.25 3.02
CA GLU A 54 7.27 7.63 4.23
C GLU A 54 5.86 8.13 3.89
N HIS A 55 5.72 8.92 2.83
CA HIS A 55 4.43 9.35 2.31
C HIS A 55 3.56 8.15 1.91
N SER A 56 4.11 7.18 1.17
CA SER A 56 3.41 5.94 0.81
C SER A 56 2.94 5.16 2.04
N PHE A 57 3.81 4.98 3.02
CA PHE A 57 3.48 4.24 4.23
C PHE A 57 2.45 4.96 5.10
N LYS A 58 2.51 6.29 5.18
CA LYS A 58 1.49 7.10 5.85
C LYS A 58 0.10 6.85 5.25
N HIS A 59 0.02 6.65 3.95
CA HIS A 59 -1.21 6.34 3.23
C HIS A 59 -1.51 4.83 3.15
N GLY A 60 -0.81 4.01 3.93
CA GLY A 60 -1.03 2.56 3.98
C GLY A 60 -0.64 1.82 2.71
N ILE A 61 0.17 2.42 1.85
CA ILE A 61 0.62 1.80 0.60
C ILE A 61 1.99 1.19 0.80
N LEU A 62 2.09 -0.13 0.59
CA LEU A 62 3.34 -0.86 0.53
C LEU A 62 3.72 -1.10 -0.94
N ASP A 63 4.81 -0.50 -1.36
CA ASP A 63 5.33 -0.74 -2.70
C ASP A 63 5.91 -2.16 -2.80
N MET A 64 5.42 -2.94 -3.75
CA MET A 64 5.70 -4.37 -3.86
C MET A 64 7.20 -4.68 -4.03
N TYR A 65 8.00 -3.77 -4.61
CA TYR A 65 9.43 -3.97 -4.77
C TYR A 65 10.21 -4.02 -3.43
N LEU A 66 9.58 -3.59 -2.34
CA LEU A 66 10.16 -3.68 -0.99
C LEU A 66 10.02 -5.08 -0.38
N ILE A 67 9.17 -5.92 -0.95
CA ILE A 67 8.95 -7.30 -0.49
C ILE A 67 9.95 -8.22 -1.20
N LYS A 68 10.78 -8.91 -0.44
CA LYS A 68 11.84 -9.78 -0.99
C LYS A 68 11.31 -11.01 -1.73
N ASP A 69 10.19 -11.56 -1.29
CA ASP A 69 9.61 -12.79 -1.85
C ASP A 69 8.13 -12.54 -2.21
N LEU A 70 7.90 -12.15 -3.46
CA LEU A 70 6.57 -11.91 -4.01
C LEU A 70 5.81 -13.19 -4.39
N THR A 71 6.47 -14.34 -4.42
CA THR A 71 5.84 -15.60 -4.87
C THR A 71 4.75 -16.08 -3.92
N LYS A 72 4.77 -15.61 -2.68
CA LYS A 72 3.80 -15.96 -1.62
C LYS A 72 2.55 -15.08 -1.58
N PHE A 73 2.50 -14.03 -2.41
CA PHE A 73 1.44 -13.03 -2.33
C PHE A 73 0.60 -12.98 -3.60
N TYR A 74 -0.70 -13.08 -3.44
CA TYR A 74 -1.62 -12.82 -4.53
C TYR A 74 -1.92 -11.32 -4.65
N PRO A 75 -2.16 -10.80 -5.86
CA PRO A 75 -2.45 -9.37 -6.07
C PRO A 75 -3.61 -8.84 -5.21
N LEU A 76 -4.66 -9.64 -5.01
CA LEU A 76 -5.80 -9.26 -4.18
C LEU A 76 -5.47 -9.22 -2.69
N GLU A 77 -4.57 -10.09 -2.21
CA GLU A 77 -4.10 -10.08 -0.82
C GLU A 77 -3.31 -8.81 -0.50
N ASN A 78 -2.67 -8.21 -1.51
CA ASN A 78 -1.93 -6.95 -1.39
C ASN A 78 -2.78 -5.71 -1.71
N ASN A 79 -4.09 -5.84 -1.69
CA ASN A 79 -5.02 -4.74 -1.89
C ASN A 79 -4.90 -4.03 -3.25
N LEU A 80 -4.22 -4.62 -4.24
CA LEU A 80 -3.95 -3.99 -5.54
C LEU A 80 -5.22 -3.63 -6.32
N HIS A 81 -6.33 -4.29 -6.03
CA HIS A 81 -7.63 -3.97 -6.61
C HIS A 81 -8.25 -2.68 -6.05
N PHE A 82 -7.93 -2.31 -4.82
CA PHE A 82 -8.31 -1.03 -4.24
C PHE A 82 -7.41 0.11 -4.72
N LEU A 83 -6.19 -0.22 -5.12
CA LEU A 83 -5.19 0.73 -5.63
C LEU A 83 -5.26 0.90 -7.16
N ASN A 84 -6.37 0.54 -7.80
CA ASN A 84 -6.57 0.64 -9.25
C ASN A 84 -5.51 -0.10 -10.11
N ALA A 85 -4.78 -1.05 -9.51
CA ALA A 85 -3.72 -1.80 -10.19
C ALA A 85 -4.21 -3.05 -10.92
N ILE A 86 -5.49 -3.41 -10.77
CA ILE A 86 -6.10 -4.57 -11.42
C ILE A 86 -7.35 -4.13 -12.17
N ASP A 87 -7.34 -4.34 -13.49
CA ASP A 87 -8.52 -4.17 -14.33
C ASP A 87 -9.16 -5.54 -14.61
N PHE A 88 -10.35 -5.76 -14.06
CA PHE A 88 -11.11 -7.01 -14.26
C PHE A 88 -11.86 -7.07 -15.59
N LYS A 89 -11.93 -5.95 -16.33
CA LYS A 89 -12.66 -5.84 -17.60
C LYS A 89 -11.75 -5.92 -18.82
N LYS A 90 -10.44 -5.79 -18.64
CA LYS A 90 -9.49 -5.89 -19.76
C LYS A 90 -9.38 -7.33 -20.29
N GLY A 91 -8.80 -7.48 -21.47
CA GLY A 91 -8.50 -8.78 -22.09
C GLY A 91 -7.59 -9.68 -21.26
N CYS A 92 -7.28 -10.87 -21.78
CA CYS A 92 -6.54 -11.90 -21.05
C CYS A 92 -5.13 -11.47 -20.63
N TYR A 93 -4.72 -11.90 -19.45
CA TYR A 93 -3.37 -11.73 -18.90
C TYR A 93 -2.98 -12.93 -18.02
N VAL A 94 -1.69 -13.11 -17.80
CA VAL A 94 -1.17 -14.21 -16.98
C VAL A 94 -1.67 -14.08 -15.54
N GLY A 95 -2.28 -15.13 -14.98
CA GLY A 95 -2.83 -15.15 -13.62
C GLY A 95 -4.26 -14.61 -13.49
N GLN A 96 -4.90 -14.19 -14.59
CA GLN A 96 -6.26 -13.64 -14.59
C GLN A 96 -7.28 -14.61 -13.99
N GLU A 97 -7.21 -15.90 -14.35
CA GLU A 97 -8.22 -16.88 -13.91
C GLU A 97 -8.27 -16.96 -12.38
N LEU A 98 -7.11 -17.06 -11.73
CA LEU A 98 -7.03 -17.13 -10.28
C LEU A 98 -7.50 -15.82 -9.62
N THR A 99 -7.03 -14.68 -10.12
CA THR A 99 -7.39 -13.35 -9.63
C THR A 99 -8.89 -13.09 -9.76
N ALA A 100 -9.47 -13.38 -10.93
CA ALA A 100 -10.90 -13.23 -11.17
C ALA A 100 -11.73 -14.18 -10.29
N ARG A 101 -11.30 -15.44 -10.14
CA ARG A 101 -11.97 -16.44 -9.31
C ARG A 101 -11.98 -16.03 -7.83
N MET A 102 -10.87 -15.52 -7.30
CA MET A 102 -10.79 -15.02 -5.93
C MET A 102 -11.76 -13.85 -5.72
N LYS A 103 -11.83 -12.91 -6.68
CA LYS A 103 -12.74 -11.75 -6.62
C LYS A 103 -14.21 -12.18 -6.70
N LEU A 104 -14.58 -13.00 -7.68
CA LEU A 104 -15.96 -13.45 -7.91
C LEU A 104 -16.51 -14.26 -6.74
N ARG A 105 -15.67 -15.07 -6.11
CA ARG A 105 -16.07 -15.89 -4.96
C ARG A 105 -15.99 -15.13 -3.64
N ASN A 106 -15.55 -13.90 -3.66
CA ASN A 106 -15.24 -13.09 -2.46
C ASN A 106 -14.42 -13.88 -1.42
N LYS A 107 -13.45 -14.65 -1.90
CA LYS A 107 -12.59 -15.52 -1.07
C LYS A 107 -11.14 -15.05 -1.15
N ILE A 108 -10.87 -13.93 -0.50
CA ILE A 108 -9.51 -13.46 -0.25
C ILE A 108 -9.12 -14.01 1.13
N PRO A 109 -8.23 -15.01 1.20
CA PRO A 109 -7.96 -15.70 2.48
C PRO A 109 -7.13 -14.86 3.43
N ARG A 110 -6.32 -13.95 2.89
CA ARG A 110 -5.41 -13.08 3.63
C ARG A 110 -5.42 -11.67 3.06
N THR A 111 -5.01 -10.70 3.84
CA THR A 111 -4.86 -9.33 3.36
C THR A 111 -3.69 -8.64 4.04
N VAL A 112 -3.07 -7.70 3.35
CA VAL A 112 -2.07 -6.82 3.96
C VAL A 112 -2.80 -5.69 4.68
N ILE A 113 -2.52 -5.57 5.99
CA ILE A 113 -3.04 -4.48 6.81
C ILE A 113 -1.88 -3.56 7.17
N PRO A 114 -2.02 -2.24 6.90
CA PRO A 114 -1.08 -1.25 7.39
C PRO A 114 -1.34 -0.97 8.88
N PHE A 115 -0.27 -0.99 9.67
CA PHE A 115 -0.29 -0.66 11.10
C PHE A 115 0.66 0.49 11.40
N ILE A 116 0.42 1.13 12.54
CA ILE A 116 1.32 2.10 13.17
C ILE A 116 1.72 1.57 14.54
N LEU A 117 3.01 1.62 14.83
CA LEU A 117 3.56 1.37 16.15
C LEU A 117 3.48 2.64 16.98
N ASP A 118 2.83 2.59 18.14
CA ASP A 118 2.64 3.76 19.01
C ASP A 118 3.89 4.07 19.85
N THR A 119 4.85 3.15 19.93
CA THR A 119 6.07 3.33 20.72
C THR A 119 7.23 3.90 19.91
N LYS A 120 8.03 4.77 20.53
CA LYS A 120 9.26 5.33 19.92
C LYS A 120 10.43 4.35 19.89
N ASN A 121 10.25 3.12 20.34
CA ASN A 121 11.32 2.12 20.37
C ASN A 121 11.55 1.57 18.97
N ASN A 122 12.81 1.67 18.52
CA ASN A 122 13.27 1.11 17.23
C ASN A 122 13.42 -0.43 17.29
N THR A 123 12.45 -1.13 17.84
CA THR A 123 12.47 -2.60 17.85
C THR A 123 12.22 -3.13 16.46
N ASP A 124 13.09 -4.02 15.97
CA ASP A 124 12.87 -4.71 14.70
C ASP A 124 11.83 -5.82 14.92
N LEU A 125 10.68 -5.63 14.33
CA LEU A 125 9.55 -6.56 14.39
C LEU A 125 9.39 -7.37 13.10
N ASN A 126 10.28 -7.22 12.12
CA ASN A 126 10.17 -7.95 10.85
C ASN A 126 10.09 -9.46 11.09
N LYS A 127 9.15 -10.11 10.41
CA LYS A 127 8.85 -11.56 10.51
C LYS A 127 8.28 -12.02 11.85
N LEU A 128 8.00 -11.12 12.79
CA LEU A 128 7.28 -11.52 13.98
C LEU A 128 5.83 -11.88 13.63
N GLU A 129 5.30 -12.81 14.40
CA GLU A 129 3.89 -13.18 14.33
C GLU A 129 3.02 -12.07 14.87
N ILE A 130 1.84 -11.91 14.28
CA ILE A 130 0.82 -10.95 14.72
C ILE A 130 -0.30 -11.73 15.42
N PHE A 131 -0.64 -11.28 16.60
CA PHE A 131 -1.69 -11.85 17.42
C PHE A 131 -2.87 -10.88 17.54
N GLU A 132 -4.07 -11.42 17.49
CA GLU A 132 -5.30 -10.79 17.96
C GLU A 132 -5.73 -11.57 19.22
N ASN A 133 -5.69 -10.92 20.37
CA ASN A 133 -5.74 -11.59 21.66
C ASN A 133 -4.62 -12.68 21.73
N ASP A 134 -4.98 -13.94 22.01
CA ASP A 134 -4.04 -15.07 22.04
C ASP A 134 -3.96 -15.85 20.71
N ASN A 135 -4.64 -15.37 19.66
CA ASN A 135 -4.72 -16.07 18.40
C ASN A 135 -3.71 -15.52 17.40
N ASN A 136 -2.78 -16.36 16.91
CA ASN A 136 -1.88 -15.99 15.81
C ASN A 136 -2.68 -15.81 14.52
N VAL A 137 -2.79 -14.58 14.07
CA VAL A 137 -3.57 -14.20 12.88
C VAL A 137 -2.73 -13.91 11.65
N GLY A 138 -1.41 -13.72 11.80
CA GLY A 138 -0.55 -13.42 10.66
C GLY A 138 0.90 -13.14 11.03
N GLU A 139 1.61 -12.46 10.14
CA GLU A 139 3.01 -12.11 10.31
C GLU A 139 3.31 -10.71 9.76
N ILE A 140 4.35 -10.06 10.30
CA ILE A 140 4.87 -8.81 9.78
C ILE A 140 5.72 -9.11 8.54
N ILE A 141 5.36 -8.50 7.42
CA ILE A 141 6.06 -8.65 6.13
C ILE A 141 6.99 -7.49 5.82
N PHE A 142 6.75 -6.34 6.43
CA PHE A 142 7.59 -5.15 6.24
C PHE A 142 7.45 -4.19 7.41
N GLN A 143 8.57 -3.57 7.79
CA GLN A 143 8.63 -2.48 8.76
C GLN A 143 9.62 -1.41 8.30
N LYS A 144 9.24 -0.13 8.45
CA LYS A 144 10.16 0.99 8.41
C LYS A 144 9.73 2.04 9.46
N GLY A 145 10.57 2.20 10.49
CA GLY A 145 10.24 3.05 11.63
C GLY A 145 8.93 2.61 12.31
N LYS A 146 8.00 3.53 12.45
CA LYS A 146 6.68 3.26 13.04
C LYS A 146 5.68 2.57 12.11
N TYR A 147 5.96 2.51 10.80
CA TYR A 147 5.06 1.92 9.83
C TYR A 147 5.32 0.44 9.67
N ILE A 148 4.28 -0.34 9.79
CA ILE A 148 4.31 -1.80 9.77
C ILE A 148 3.25 -2.29 8.80
N PHE A 149 3.57 -3.34 8.04
CA PHE A 149 2.63 -4.02 7.18
C PHE A 149 2.57 -5.49 7.58
N GLY A 150 1.39 -5.91 7.98
CA GLY A 150 1.12 -7.28 8.40
C GLY A 150 0.30 -8.04 7.38
N HIS A 151 0.65 -9.29 7.11
CA HIS A 151 -0.12 -10.19 6.26
C HIS A 151 -1.04 -11.04 7.13
N ILE A 152 -2.31 -10.70 7.15
CA ILE A 152 -3.31 -11.22 8.09
C ILE A 152 -4.21 -12.25 7.43
N THR A 153 -4.39 -13.38 8.10
CA THR A 153 -5.31 -14.46 7.69
C THR A 153 -6.72 -14.16 8.18
N LEU A 154 -7.59 -13.72 7.29
CA LEU A 154 -8.92 -13.19 7.63
C LEU A 154 -9.81 -14.17 8.42
N ARG A 155 -9.75 -15.47 8.08
CA ARG A 155 -10.54 -16.52 8.77
C ARG A 155 -10.16 -16.75 10.23
N LYS A 156 -8.98 -16.25 10.66
CA LYS A 156 -8.47 -16.40 12.01
C LYS A 156 -8.87 -15.24 12.93
N LEU A 157 -9.39 -14.16 12.35
CA LEU A 157 -9.86 -13.02 13.12
C LEU A 157 -11.17 -13.36 13.85
N SER A 158 -11.33 -12.82 15.04
CA SER A 158 -12.55 -12.99 15.85
C SER A 158 -13.75 -12.31 15.21
N ASN A 159 -13.52 -11.17 14.53
CA ASN A 159 -14.54 -10.35 13.90
C ASN A 159 -14.03 -9.78 12.57
N LYS A 160 -14.91 -9.05 11.85
CA LYS A 160 -14.48 -8.21 10.75
C LYS A 160 -13.53 -7.15 11.24
N ILE A 161 -12.52 -6.82 10.41
CA ILE A 161 -11.51 -5.82 10.74
C ILE A 161 -12.18 -4.49 11.06
N SER A 162 -11.82 -3.92 12.20
CA SER A 162 -12.27 -2.61 12.67
C SER A 162 -11.17 -1.94 13.47
N SER A 163 -11.25 -0.62 13.60
CA SER A 163 -10.29 0.19 14.35
C SER A 163 -10.15 -0.18 15.82
N ASN A 164 -11.19 -0.81 16.39
CA ASN A 164 -11.22 -1.19 17.79
C ASN A 164 -10.51 -2.53 18.08
N MET A 165 -10.05 -3.23 17.05
CA MET A 165 -9.32 -4.48 17.21
C MET A 165 -7.91 -4.21 17.72
N GLU A 166 -7.47 -5.00 18.67
CA GLU A 166 -6.13 -4.92 19.23
C GLU A 166 -5.25 -6.01 18.64
N PHE A 167 -4.14 -5.58 18.04
CA PHE A 167 -3.13 -6.46 17.48
C PHE A 167 -1.82 -6.29 18.24
N PHE A 168 -1.07 -7.38 18.34
CA PHE A 168 0.22 -7.38 19.03
C PHE A 168 1.27 -8.15 18.20
N ALA A 169 2.52 -7.70 18.28
CA ALA A 169 3.68 -8.42 17.80
C ALA A 169 4.77 -8.37 18.88
N GLY A 170 5.07 -9.54 19.49
CA GLY A 170 5.81 -9.56 20.76
C GLY A 170 5.07 -8.71 21.80
N ASP A 171 5.81 -7.84 22.49
CA ASP A 171 5.26 -6.94 23.53
C ASP A 171 4.68 -5.64 22.93
N GLN A 172 4.70 -5.48 21.61
CA GLN A 172 4.32 -4.23 20.98
C GLN A 172 2.88 -4.25 20.50
N LYS A 173 2.10 -3.26 20.91
CA LYS A 173 0.75 -3.03 20.39
C LYS A 173 0.80 -2.38 19.02
N LEU A 174 0.06 -2.95 18.08
CA LEU A 174 -0.08 -2.47 16.72
C LEU A 174 -1.45 -1.83 16.54
N ARG A 175 -1.49 -0.59 16.10
CA ARG A 175 -2.73 0.10 15.76
C ARG A 175 -2.92 0.12 14.25
N ILE A 176 -4.12 -0.20 13.77
CA ILE A 176 -4.44 -0.13 12.34
C ILE A 176 -4.22 1.31 11.86
N ASN A 177 -3.47 1.46 10.76
CA ASN A 177 -3.36 2.72 10.02
C ASN A 177 -4.56 2.83 9.08
N GLU A 178 -5.66 3.37 9.58
CA GLU A 178 -6.91 3.48 8.83
C GLU A 178 -6.75 4.31 7.57
N GLN A 179 -7.29 3.78 6.48
CA GLN A 179 -7.24 4.41 5.15
C GLN A 179 -8.60 4.33 4.50
N ASN A 180 -9.04 5.44 3.91
CA ASN A 180 -10.35 5.52 3.26
C ASN A 180 -10.47 4.64 2.00
N TRP A 181 -9.35 4.23 1.42
CA TRP A 181 -9.31 3.43 0.20
C TRP A 181 -9.33 1.92 0.46
N ILE A 182 -9.07 1.46 1.70
CA ILE A 182 -9.14 0.04 2.09
C ILE A 182 -10.50 -0.24 2.72
N VAL A 183 -11.19 -1.23 2.20
CA VAL A 183 -12.43 -1.75 2.79
C VAL A 183 -12.17 -3.19 3.22
N PHE A 184 -12.30 -3.47 4.51
CA PHE A 184 -12.13 -4.80 5.10
C PHE A 184 -13.45 -5.49 5.38
#